data_ae2a2cb6a476f3842969fafecfa9f235
#
_entry.id   ae2a2cb6a476f3842969fafecfa9f235
#
_cell.length_a   1.000
_cell.length_b   1.000
_cell.length_c   1.000
_cell.angle_alpha   90.00
_cell.angle_beta   90.00
_cell.angle_gamma   90.00
#
_symmetry.space_group_name_H-M   'P 1'
#
loop_
_entity.id
_entity.type
_entity.pdbx_description
1 polymer ?
#
loop_
_entity_poly.entity_id
_entity_poly.type
_entity_poly.pdbx_seq_one_letter_code
_entity_poly.pdbx_strand_id
1 'polypeptide(L)'
;VEILANRPMEARTYFEVELPGGIDELIADLHALEIVRNVEAVKTLQAIYGKRIIIMGGGAQVGQVAIGAVSEADRHNIRGEHISVDTIPLVGEQKLADAVRAVARLPRAKALVLAGSLMGGDIETAVREVRQQGLVVISLNMAGSVPDAADLVVSDPVQAGVMAVMIVADTAKFTLERLKRRVF
;
A
#
# COMPACT_ATOMS: atom_id res chain seq x y z
N VAL A 1 -13.16 7.20 5.52
CA VAL A 1 -13.48 8.37 6.34
C VAL A 1 -12.84 8.16 7.72
N GLU A 2 -11.80 8.88 8.01
CA GLU A 2 -11.17 8.88 9.33
C GLU A 2 -11.70 10.09 10.10
N ILE A 3 -12.42 9.86 11.20
CA ILE A 3 -12.91 10.93 12.07
C ILE A 3 -11.82 11.18 13.11
N LEU A 4 -11.02 12.21 12.92
CA LEU A 4 -10.03 12.68 13.88
C LEU A 4 -10.71 13.63 14.88
N ALA A 5 -11.57 13.12 15.75
CA ALA A 5 -12.21 13.88 16.80
C ALA A 5 -11.48 13.66 18.12
N ASN A 6 -10.60 14.58 18.48
CA ASN A 6 -10.02 14.60 19.83
C ASN A 6 -10.02 16.00 20.49
N ARG A 7 -10.91 16.90 20.04
CA ARG A 7 -11.22 18.13 20.76
C ARG A 7 -12.74 18.28 20.90
N PRO A 8 -13.23 18.62 22.08
CA PRO A 8 -14.69 18.60 22.36
C PRO A 8 -15.53 19.61 21.59
N MET A 9 -15.00 20.39 20.65
CA MET A 9 -15.71 21.47 20.00
C MET A 9 -15.62 21.53 18.47
N GLU A 10 -14.82 20.70 17.80
CA GLU A 10 -14.74 20.72 16.33
C GLU A 10 -14.58 19.31 15.76
N ALA A 11 -15.58 18.82 15.05
CA ALA A 11 -15.44 17.63 14.23
C ALA A 11 -14.85 18.04 12.87
N ARG A 12 -13.69 17.49 12.50
CA ARG A 12 -13.08 17.64 11.17
C ARG A 12 -13.14 16.31 10.45
N THR A 13 -13.55 16.33 9.20
CA THR A 13 -13.55 15.15 8.33
C THR A 13 -12.68 15.44 7.13
N TYR A 14 -11.75 14.55 6.82
CA TYR A 14 -10.90 14.63 5.62
C TYR A 14 -11.48 13.70 4.56
N PHE A 15 -11.67 14.24 3.37
CA PHE A 15 -12.05 13.48 2.19
C PHE A 15 -10.92 13.58 1.16
N GLU A 16 -10.51 12.46 0.61
CA GLU A 16 -9.69 12.40 -0.59
C GLU A 16 -10.60 11.91 -1.72
N VAL A 17 -10.81 12.75 -2.72
CA VAL A 17 -11.77 12.52 -3.79
C VAL A 17 -11.13 12.69 -5.16
N GLU A 18 -11.54 11.88 -6.12
CA GLU A 18 -11.24 12.08 -7.53
C GLU A 18 -12.42 12.78 -8.18
N LEU A 19 -12.16 13.92 -8.82
CA LEU A 19 -13.19 14.75 -9.45
C LEU A 19 -12.97 14.79 -10.96
N PRO A 20 -14.05 14.64 -11.76
CA PRO A 20 -13.97 14.82 -13.20
C PRO A 20 -13.84 16.30 -13.63
N GLY A 21 -14.00 17.23 -12.69
CA GLY A 21 -13.99 18.68 -12.91
C GLY A 21 -13.21 19.45 -11.85
N GLY A 22 -13.36 20.76 -11.84
CA GLY A 22 -12.69 21.63 -10.87
C GLY A 22 -13.22 21.47 -9.44
N ILE A 23 -12.36 21.71 -8.45
CA ILE A 23 -12.71 21.62 -7.03
C ILE A 23 -13.64 22.74 -6.55
N ASP A 24 -13.66 23.87 -7.26
CA ASP A 24 -14.36 25.08 -6.81
C ASP A 24 -15.88 24.87 -6.70
N GLU A 25 -16.48 24.12 -7.64
CA GLU A 25 -17.90 23.77 -7.62
C GLU A 25 -18.25 22.91 -6.40
N LEU A 26 -17.44 21.88 -6.12
CA LEU A 26 -17.63 21.03 -4.94
C LEU A 26 -17.49 21.84 -3.64
N ILE A 27 -16.53 22.76 -3.57
CA ILE A 27 -16.36 23.62 -2.38
C ILE A 27 -17.59 24.52 -2.20
N ALA A 28 -18.12 25.10 -3.28
CA ALA A 28 -19.32 25.92 -3.23
C ALA A 28 -20.54 25.13 -2.75
N ASP A 29 -20.76 23.94 -3.28
CA ASP A 29 -21.83 23.04 -2.88
C ASP A 29 -21.73 22.61 -1.41
N LEU A 30 -20.53 22.31 -0.95
CA LEU A 30 -20.29 21.97 0.45
C LEU A 30 -20.57 23.16 1.39
N HIS A 31 -20.17 24.37 1.01
CA HIS A 31 -20.46 25.58 1.78
C HIS A 31 -21.96 25.90 1.85
N ALA A 32 -22.76 25.47 0.87
CA ALA A 32 -24.19 25.65 0.87
C ALA A 32 -24.94 24.76 1.89
N LEU A 33 -24.27 23.75 2.45
CA LEU A 33 -24.85 22.88 3.46
C LEU A 33 -24.81 23.55 4.85
N GLU A 34 -25.95 23.71 5.50
CA GLU A 34 -26.08 24.37 6.82
C GLU A 34 -25.22 23.73 7.91
N ILE A 35 -24.96 22.42 7.81
CA ILE A 35 -24.13 21.67 8.78
C ILE A 35 -22.64 21.92 8.59
N VAL A 36 -22.21 22.40 7.42
CA VAL A 36 -20.82 22.64 7.10
C VAL A 36 -20.41 24.04 7.54
N ARG A 37 -19.47 24.13 8.46
CA ARG A 37 -18.98 25.41 8.99
C ARG A 37 -17.81 25.98 8.20
N ASN A 38 -16.95 25.11 7.72
CA ASN A 38 -15.78 25.48 6.92
C ASN A 38 -15.37 24.34 6.00
N VAL A 39 -14.89 24.68 4.81
CA VAL A 39 -14.30 23.75 3.84
C VAL A 39 -12.96 24.32 3.41
N GLU A 40 -11.92 23.51 3.47
CA GLU A 40 -10.55 23.88 3.07
C GLU A 40 -9.98 22.82 2.15
N ALA A 41 -9.51 23.24 0.97
CA ALA A 41 -8.75 22.37 0.08
C ALA A 41 -7.32 22.24 0.57
N VAL A 42 -6.89 21.04 0.88
CA VAL A 42 -5.52 20.74 1.30
C VAL A 42 -4.85 19.82 0.31
N LYS A 43 -3.52 19.79 0.32
CA LYS A 43 -2.77 18.81 -0.48
C LYS A 43 -3.13 17.40 -0.05
N THR A 44 -3.35 16.51 -1.01
CA THR A 44 -3.63 15.09 -0.73
C THR A 44 -2.44 14.43 -0.04
N LEU A 45 -2.69 13.38 0.73
CA LEU A 45 -1.62 12.59 1.34
C LEU A 45 -0.70 11.98 0.28
N GLN A 46 -1.25 11.66 -0.90
CA GLN A 46 -0.43 11.19 -2.01
C GLN A 46 0.50 12.27 -2.56
N ALA A 47 0.06 13.51 -2.64
CA ALA A 47 0.92 14.62 -3.07
C ALA A 47 2.04 14.95 -2.07
N ILE A 48 1.80 14.69 -0.78
CA ILE A 48 2.76 14.96 0.30
C ILE A 48 3.73 13.81 0.49
N TYR A 49 3.21 12.57 0.62
CA TYR A 49 3.98 11.39 1.01
C TYR A 49 4.17 10.37 -0.12
N GLY A 50 3.56 10.60 -1.28
CA GLY A 50 3.65 9.75 -2.46
C GLY A 50 3.04 8.38 -2.29
N LYS A 51 3.58 7.39 -3.02
CA LYS A 51 3.14 6.00 -3.01
C LYS A 51 3.59 5.28 -1.74
N ARG A 52 2.84 4.26 -1.35
CA ARG A 52 3.08 3.52 -0.11
C ARG A 52 3.22 2.03 -0.39
N ILE A 53 4.30 1.45 0.12
CA ILE A 53 4.54 0.00 0.12
C ILE A 53 4.32 -0.51 1.53
N ILE A 54 3.51 -1.54 1.68
CA ILE A 54 3.26 -2.20 2.96
C ILE A 54 4.02 -3.53 2.98
N ILE A 55 4.81 -3.77 4.00
CA ILE A 55 5.50 -5.05 4.24
C ILE A 55 4.87 -5.69 5.47
N MET A 56 4.32 -6.88 5.31
CA MET A 56 3.53 -7.54 6.35
C MET A 56 3.99 -8.99 6.55
N GLY A 57 3.99 -9.44 7.79
CA GLY A 57 4.33 -10.81 8.13
C GLY A 57 5.08 -10.95 9.43
N GLY A 58 5.83 -12.03 9.60
CA GLY A 58 6.52 -12.37 10.84
C GLY A 58 8.03 -12.38 10.73
N GLY A 59 8.66 -12.12 11.89
CA GLY A 59 10.08 -12.34 12.10
C GLY A 59 11.04 -11.40 11.37
N ALA A 60 12.27 -11.86 11.26
CA ALA A 60 13.37 -11.10 10.67
C ALA A 60 13.22 -10.85 9.17
N GLN A 61 12.38 -11.63 8.47
CA GLN A 61 12.15 -11.48 7.03
C GLN A 61 11.51 -10.15 6.69
N VAL A 62 10.57 -9.65 7.54
CA VAL A 62 9.98 -8.31 7.38
C VAL A 62 11.07 -7.23 7.40
N GLY A 63 12.01 -7.33 8.34
CA GLY A 63 13.13 -6.39 8.44
C GLY A 63 14.06 -6.46 7.22
N GLN A 64 14.35 -7.65 6.70
CA GLN A 64 15.20 -7.82 5.51
C GLN A 64 14.53 -7.26 4.24
N VAL A 65 13.24 -7.49 4.06
CA VAL A 65 12.46 -6.86 2.97
C VAL A 65 12.48 -5.34 3.11
N ALA A 66 12.30 -4.81 4.33
CA ALA A 66 12.33 -3.38 4.58
C ALA A 66 13.69 -2.75 4.24
N ILE A 67 14.80 -3.41 4.52
CA ILE A 67 16.15 -2.92 4.12
C ILE A 67 16.22 -2.71 2.61
N GLY A 68 15.80 -3.69 1.83
CA GLY A 68 15.79 -3.58 0.37
C GLY A 68 14.86 -2.48 -0.14
N ALA A 69 13.64 -2.42 0.41
CA ALA A 69 12.65 -1.44 0.01
C ALA A 69 13.07 0.00 0.36
N VAL A 70 13.57 0.25 1.57
CA VAL A 70 14.01 1.59 1.97
C VAL A 70 15.21 2.04 1.13
N SER A 71 16.21 1.17 0.93
CA SER A 71 17.40 1.50 0.14
C SER A 71 17.05 1.85 -1.30
N GLU A 72 16.10 1.16 -1.92
CA GLU A 72 15.69 1.46 -3.29
C GLU A 72 14.73 2.67 -3.34
N ALA A 73 13.82 2.82 -2.37
CA ALA A 73 12.96 3.99 -2.28
C ALA A 73 13.77 5.30 -2.17
N ASP A 74 14.84 5.31 -1.38
CA ASP A 74 15.73 6.48 -1.27
C ASP A 74 16.34 6.88 -2.62
N ARG A 75 16.72 5.91 -3.45
CA ARG A 75 17.27 6.18 -4.79
C ARG A 75 16.26 6.88 -5.71
N HIS A 76 14.98 6.50 -5.60
CA HIS A 76 13.90 7.11 -6.37
C HIS A 76 13.48 8.45 -5.77
N ASN A 77 13.43 8.56 -4.45
CA ASN A 77 13.07 9.79 -3.75
C ASN A 77 14.09 10.93 -4.00
N ILE A 78 15.40 10.62 -4.06
CA ILE A 78 16.45 11.58 -4.47
C ILE A 78 16.20 12.10 -5.90
N ARG A 79 15.53 11.34 -6.75
CA ARG A 79 15.19 11.70 -8.13
C ARG A 79 13.83 12.42 -8.25
N GLY A 80 13.21 12.74 -7.12
CA GLY A 80 11.96 13.50 -7.07
C GLY A 80 10.69 12.66 -6.98
N GLU A 81 10.78 11.32 -6.83
CA GLU A 81 9.64 10.53 -6.45
C GLU A 81 9.38 10.61 -4.94
N HIS A 82 8.16 10.22 -4.55
CA HIS A 82 7.82 10.05 -3.16
C HIS A 82 7.32 8.61 -2.95
N ILE A 83 8.13 7.77 -2.31
CA ILE A 83 7.80 6.38 -1.99
C ILE A 83 8.07 6.16 -0.51
N SER A 84 7.06 5.76 0.23
CA SER A 84 7.14 5.42 1.65
C SER A 84 7.01 3.91 1.86
N VAL A 85 7.67 3.41 2.91
CA VAL A 85 7.69 1.99 3.25
C VAL A 85 7.22 1.84 4.69
N ASP A 86 6.21 1.01 4.90
CA ASP A 86 5.70 0.68 6.23
C ASP A 86 5.85 -0.82 6.50
N THR A 87 6.17 -1.15 7.73
CA THR A 87 6.27 -2.52 8.21
C THR A 87 5.20 -2.83 9.24
N ILE A 88 4.51 -3.94 9.05
CA ILE A 88 3.46 -4.42 9.96
C ILE A 88 3.82 -5.84 10.40
N PRO A 89 4.60 -6.00 11.50
CA PRO A 89 4.86 -7.32 12.05
C PRO A 89 3.56 -7.93 12.56
N LEU A 90 3.13 -9.03 11.94
CA LEU A 90 1.87 -9.68 12.25
C LEU A 90 1.96 -11.17 11.93
N VAL A 91 1.40 -12.01 12.80
CA VAL A 91 1.35 -13.45 12.65
C VAL A 91 -0.06 -13.99 12.96
N GLY A 92 -0.36 -15.15 12.40
CA GLY A 92 -1.66 -15.81 12.54
C GLY A 92 -2.53 -15.60 11.31
N GLU A 93 -3.12 -16.71 10.83
CA GLU A 93 -3.84 -16.75 9.55
C GLU A 93 -4.95 -15.71 9.48
N GLN A 94 -5.90 -15.75 10.43
CA GLN A 94 -7.06 -14.86 10.40
C GLN A 94 -6.64 -13.39 10.50
N LYS A 95 -5.73 -13.07 11.42
CA LYS A 95 -5.25 -11.69 11.59
C LYS A 95 -4.55 -11.16 10.34
N LEU A 96 -3.74 -11.99 9.69
CA LEU A 96 -3.08 -11.63 8.44
C LEU A 96 -4.08 -11.46 7.30
N ALA A 97 -5.06 -12.35 7.16
CA ALA A 97 -6.09 -12.22 6.14
C ALA A 97 -6.90 -10.94 6.29
N ASP A 98 -7.34 -10.61 7.52
CA ASP A 98 -8.05 -9.36 7.80
C ASP A 98 -7.17 -8.13 7.51
N ALA A 99 -5.89 -8.19 7.87
CA ALA A 99 -4.95 -7.11 7.61
C ALA A 99 -4.65 -6.95 6.11
N VAL A 100 -4.51 -8.04 5.35
CA VAL A 100 -4.37 -8.01 3.88
C VAL A 100 -5.56 -7.30 3.24
N ARG A 101 -6.80 -7.69 3.59
CA ARG A 101 -8.01 -7.03 3.11
C ARG A 101 -8.03 -5.53 3.46
N ALA A 102 -7.53 -5.17 4.64
CA ALA A 102 -7.49 -3.78 5.08
C ALA A 102 -6.50 -2.93 4.27
N VAL A 103 -5.40 -3.51 3.75
CA VAL A 103 -4.39 -2.77 2.96
C VAL A 103 -5.00 -2.12 1.73
N ALA A 104 -5.94 -2.79 1.05
CA ALA A 104 -6.59 -2.23 -0.14
C ALA A 104 -7.38 -0.93 0.13
N ARG A 105 -7.73 -0.68 1.40
CA ARG A 105 -8.43 0.54 1.84
C ARG A 105 -7.47 1.61 2.39
N LEU A 106 -6.18 1.30 2.51
CA LEU A 106 -5.21 2.27 2.99
C LEU A 106 -4.89 3.29 1.89
N PRO A 107 -4.94 4.58 2.22
CA PRO A 107 -4.58 5.61 1.25
C PRO A 107 -3.16 5.38 0.71
N ARG A 108 -2.98 5.60 -0.58
CA ARG A 108 -1.68 5.55 -1.26
C ARG A 108 -1.03 4.16 -1.35
N ALA A 109 -1.59 3.11 -0.76
CA ALA A 109 -1.03 1.76 -0.87
C ALA A 109 -1.05 1.29 -2.33
N LYS A 110 0.13 0.94 -2.87
CA LYS A 110 0.31 0.48 -4.26
C LYS A 110 0.84 -0.94 -4.33
N ALA A 111 1.57 -1.37 -3.29
CA ALA A 111 2.08 -2.73 -3.20
C ALA A 111 2.04 -3.26 -1.77
N LEU A 112 1.81 -4.54 -1.66
CA LEU A 112 1.91 -5.33 -0.44
C LEU A 112 3.00 -6.40 -0.63
N VAL A 113 3.92 -6.51 0.32
CA VAL A 113 4.90 -7.60 0.38
C VAL A 113 4.57 -8.50 1.57
N LEU A 114 4.32 -9.77 1.30
CA LEU A 114 4.09 -10.78 2.32
C LEU A 114 5.40 -11.53 2.63
N ALA A 115 5.89 -11.36 3.85
CA ALA A 115 7.17 -11.86 4.32
C ALA A 115 6.99 -12.84 5.47
N GLY A 116 7.32 -14.10 5.23
CA GLY A 116 7.17 -15.16 6.23
C GLY A 116 7.67 -16.50 5.72
N SER A 117 7.54 -17.53 6.56
CA SER A 117 7.98 -18.89 6.24
C SER A 117 6.84 -19.79 5.76
N LEU A 118 5.63 -19.49 6.16
CA LEU A 118 4.42 -20.26 5.83
C LEU A 118 3.20 -19.35 5.84
N MET A 119 2.50 -19.26 4.72
CA MET A 119 1.20 -18.58 4.62
C MET A 119 0.30 -19.31 3.62
N GLY A 120 -0.98 -19.46 3.97
CA GLY A 120 -1.99 -20.11 3.14
C GLY A 120 -3.39 -19.88 3.68
N GLY A 121 -4.35 -20.70 3.26
CA GLY A 121 -5.72 -20.66 3.73
C GLY A 121 -6.43 -19.35 3.41
N ASP A 122 -7.02 -18.71 4.41
CA ASP A 122 -7.76 -17.45 4.22
C ASP A 122 -6.87 -16.27 3.79
N ILE A 123 -5.55 -16.32 4.08
CA ILE A 123 -4.62 -15.31 3.57
C ILE A 123 -4.54 -15.37 2.03
N GLU A 124 -4.52 -16.56 1.44
CA GLU A 124 -4.53 -16.71 -0.02
C GLU A 124 -5.79 -16.08 -0.62
N THR A 125 -6.95 -16.36 -0.03
CA THR A 125 -8.23 -15.77 -0.46
C THR A 125 -8.17 -14.25 -0.41
N ALA A 126 -7.71 -13.69 0.70
CA ALA A 126 -7.55 -12.24 0.87
C ALA A 126 -6.59 -11.63 -0.17
N VAL A 127 -5.49 -12.32 -0.50
CA VAL A 127 -4.55 -11.89 -1.56
C VAL A 127 -5.26 -11.80 -2.91
N ARG A 128 -6.03 -12.81 -3.29
CA ARG A 128 -6.79 -12.80 -4.55
C ARG A 128 -7.80 -11.66 -4.62
N GLU A 129 -8.49 -11.39 -3.51
CA GLU A 129 -9.46 -10.29 -3.38
C GLU A 129 -8.81 -8.91 -3.59
N VAL A 130 -7.69 -8.62 -2.90
CA VAL A 130 -7.05 -7.30 -2.99
C VAL A 130 -6.34 -7.08 -4.33
N ARG A 131 -5.86 -8.14 -4.97
CA ARG A 131 -5.33 -8.07 -6.34
C ARG A 131 -6.40 -7.68 -7.36
N GLN A 132 -7.63 -8.18 -7.21
CA GLN A 132 -8.75 -7.76 -8.05
C GLN A 132 -9.10 -6.28 -7.88
N GLN A 133 -8.74 -5.68 -6.75
CA GLN A 133 -8.89 -4.26 -6.48
C GLN A 133 -7.69 -3.42 -6.98
N GLY A 134 -6.72 -4.04 -7.65
CA GLY A 134 -5.57 -3.36 -8.26
C GLY A 134 -4.35 -3.22 -7.35
N LEU A 135 -4.35 -3.82 -6.16
CA LEU A 135 -3.17 -3.86 -5.29
C LEU A 135 -2.18 -4.91 -5.82
N VAL A 136 -0.93 -4.51 -6.05
CA VAL A 136 0.12 -5.47 -6.40
C VAL A 136 0.57 -6.23 -5.16
N VAL A 137 0.59 -7.56 -5.23
CA VAL A 137 1.03 -8.42 -4.13
C VAL A 137 2.29 -9.20 -4.50
N ILE A 138 3.32 -9.04 -3.69
CA ILE A 138 4.58 -9.77 -3.77
C ILE A 138 4.65 -10.71 -2.57
N SER A 139 4.99 -11.97 -2.80
CA SER A 139 5.22 -12.94 -1.75
C SER A 139 6.68 -13.37 -1.71
N LEU A 140 7.24 -13.57 -0.53
CA LEU A 140 8.44 -14.40 -0.44
C LEU A 140 8.11 -15.83 -0.91
N ASN A 141 9.13 -16.52 -1.43
CA ASN A 141 9.03 -17.93 -1.78
C ASN A 141 8.97 -18.78 -0.50
N MET A 142 7.77 -18.91 0.04
CA MET A 142 7.51 -19.58 1.32
C MET A 142 6.62 -20.81 1.15
N ALA A 143 6.52 -21.62 2.17
CA ALA A 143 5.58 -22.72 2.20
C ALA A 143 4.11 -22.23 2.26
N GLY A 144 3.18 -23.03 1.77
CA GLY A 144 1.76 -22.72 1.71
C GLY A 144 1.32 -22.20 0.36
N SER A 145 0.09 -21.74 0.27
CA SER A 145 -0.57 -21.41 -1.00
C SER A 145 -0.52 -19.94 -1.40
N VAL A 146 -0.07 -19.04 -0.51
CA VAL A 146 0.03 -17.60 -0.79
C VAL A 146 0.94 -17.29 -1.99
N PRO A 147 2.12 -17.96 -2.18
CA PRO A 147 2.94 -17.72 -3.37
C PRO A 147 2.19 -17.94 -4.67
N ASP A 148 1.25 -18.89 -4.73
CA ASP A 148 0.45 -19.15 -5.93
C ASP A 148 -0.58 -18.06 -6.22
N ALA A 149 -0.99 -17.32 -5.20
CA ALA A 149 -1.94 -16.22 -5.33
C ALA A 149 -1.28 -14.87 -5.64
N ALA A 150 0.02 -14.69 -5.38
CA ALA A 150 0.73 -13.42 -5.55
C ALA A 150 1.01 -13.07 -7.02
N ASP A 151 1.25 -11.80 -7.33
CA ASP A 151 1.70 -11.34 -8.64
C ASP A 151 3.15 -11.73 -8.91
N LEU A 152 3.98 -11.70 -7.87
CA LEU A 152 5.41 -11.99 -7.94
C LEU A 152 5.84 -12.78 -6.71
N VAL A 153 6.72 -13.76 -6.93
CA VAL A 153 7.34 -14.55 -5.86
C VAL A 153 8.83 -14.36 -5.90
N VAL A 154 9.44 -13.99 -4.76
CA VAL A 154 10.86 -13.67 -4.67
C VAL A 154 11.49 -14.47 -3.54
N SER A 155 12.61 -15.14 -3.80
CA SER A 155 13.28 -15.98 -2.80
C SER A 155 14.14 -15.18 -1.84
N ASP A 156 14.81 -14.13 -2.32
CA ASP A 156 15.63 -13.27 -1.48
C ASP A 156 14.77 -12.12 -0.92
N PRO A 157 14.69 -11.95 0.42
CA PRO A 157 13.85 -10.93 1.02
C PRO A 157 14.33 -9.50 0.73
N VAL A 158 15.63 -9.24 0.63
CA VAL A 158 16.14 -7.91 0.28
C VAL A 158 15.75 -7.58 -1.16
N GLN A 159 15.90 -8.54 -2.07
CA GLN A 159 15.49 -8.39 -3.46
C GLN A 159 13.98 -8.17 -3.58
N ALA A 160 13.18 -8.83 -2.76
CA ALA A 160 11.71 -8.61 -2.75
C ALA A 160 11.37 -7.15 -2.44
N GLY A 161 12.07 -6.54 -1.47
CA GLY A 161 11.93 -5.13 -1.15
C GLY A 161 12.32 -4.21 -2.30
N VAL A 162 13.46 -4.46 -2.94
CA VAL A 162 13.91 -3.71 -4.12
C VAL A 162 12.88 -3.82 -5.25
N MET A 163 12.40 -5.03 -5.55
CA MET A 163 11.44 -5.26 -6.63
C MET A 163 10.09 -4.59 -6.34
N ALA A 164 9.65 -4.54 -5.08
CA ALA A 164 8.43 -3.83 -4.70
C ALA A 164 8.50 -2.35 -5.05
N VAL A 165 9.63 -1.69 -4.78
CA VAL A 165 9.85 -0.30 -5.15
C VAL A 165 9.90 -0.14 -6.67
N MET A 166 10.65 -0.99 -7.36
CA MET A 166 10.78 -0.94 -8.81
C MET A 166 9.44 -1.08 -9.55
N ILE A 167 8.50 -1.84 -8.98
CA ILE A 167 7.16 -2.02 -9.56
C ILE A 167 6.31 -0.76 -9.41
N VAL A 168 6.43 -0.04 -8.30
CA VAL A 168 5.58 1.12 -8.02
C VAL A 168 6.20 2.45 -8.48
N ALA A 169 7.50 2.49 -8.75
CA ALA A 169 8.22 3.69 -9.14
C ALA A 169 7.91 4.08 -10.59
N ASP A 170 7.58 5.35 -10.82
CA ASP A 170 7.28 5.87 -12.17
C ASP A 170 8.55 5.98 -13.03
N THR A 171 9.70 6.23 -12.40
CA THR A 171 10.99 6.36 -13.07
C THR A 171 11.67 5.02 -13.35
N ALA A 172 11.16 3.91 -12.79
CA ALA A 172 11.69 2.59 -13.06
C ALA A 172 11.22 2.06 -14.42
N LYS A 173 12.14 1.42 -15.16
CA LYS A 173 11.81 0.70 -16.40
C LYS A 173 11.43 -0.77 -16.14
N PHE A 174 10.78 -1.04 -15.02
CA PHE A 174 10.40 -2.37 -14.62
C PHE A 174 8.87 -2.52 -14.67
N THR A 175 8.41 -3.56 -15.36
CA THR A 175 6.98 -3.88 -15.46
C THR A 175 6.79 -5.38 -15.27
N LEU A 176 5.77 -5.76 -14.51
CA LEU A 176 5.45 -7.18 -14.24
C LEU A 176 5.17 -7.96 -15.53
N GLU A 177 4.52 -7.34 -16.51
CA GLU A 177 4.14 -7.96 -17.78
C GLU A 177 5.34 -8.39 -18.64
N ARG A 178 6.53 -7.80 -18.38
CA ARG A 178 7.77 -8.14 -19.09
C ARG A 178 8.53 -9.31 -18.47
N LEU A 179 8.12 -9.76 -17.30
CA LEU A 179 8.77 -10.89 -16.64
C LEU A 179 8.41 -12.19 -17.37
N LYS A 180 9.45 -12.92 -17.79
CA LYS A 180 9.28 -14.24 -18.43
C LYS A 180 8.84 -15.33 -17.45
N ARG A 181 9.00 -15.08 -16.16
CA ARG A 181 8.63 -15.97 -15.06
C ARG A 181 8.21 -15.17 -13.84
N ARG A 182 7.40 -15.77 -13.00
CA ARG A 182 6.82 -15.14 -11.80
C ARG A 182 7.64 -15.42 -10.52
N VAL A 183 8.52 -16.40 -10.55
CA VAL A 183 9.35 -16.82 -9.40
C VAL A 183 10.81 -16.47 -9.65
N PHE A 184 11.45 -15.81 -8.69
CA PHE A 184 12.82 -15.32 -8.71
C PHE A 184 13.57 -15.67 -7.43
#